data_d795689f169d7015720d974150fe9f89
#
_entry.id   d795689f169d7015720d974150fe9f89
#
_cell.length_a   1.000
_cell.length_b   1.000
_cell.length_c   1.000
_cell.angle_alpha   90.00
_cell.angle_beta   90.00
_cell.angle_gamma   90.00
#
_symmetry.space_group_name_H-M   'P 1'
#
loop_
_entity.id
_entity.type
_entity.pdbx_description
1 polymer ?
#
loop_
_entity_poly.entity_id
_entity_poly.type
_entity_poly.pdbx_seq_one_letter_code
_entity_poly.pdbx_strand_id
1 'polypeptide(L)'
;EGVWLCLPDSTIGEEGRMDEIRLALRELKVQTVQECRLLDARCSLPELSVGLDEYQDLTDLIYDGNDLGYVLQEQGQGEPRFLEKFRSALEYEQCHDLKLALDIASNLNCYDYCPASDVERFGEEVLQKQGETVFRDPVLQGGIDLKAYGEAQLEQQGYLLNTAETGYIRR
;
A
#
# COMPACT_ATOMS: atom_id res chain seq x y z
N GLU A 1 27.51 -10.39 15.23
CA GLU A 1 27.26 -10.86 13.86
C GLU A 1 25.75 -10.90 13.65
N GLY A 2 25.29 -10.50 12.48
CA GLY A 2 23.89 -10.52 12.09
C GLY A 2 23.73 -11.10 10.69
N VAL A 3 22.54 -11.62 10.39
CA VAL A 3 22.15 -12.17 9.09
C VAL A 3 20.95 -11.39 8.59
N TRP A 4 20.91 -11.08 7.31
CA TRP A 4 19.78 -10.45 6.67
C TRP A 4 18.83 -11.50 6.10
N LEU A 5 17.53 -11.37 6.39
CA LEU A 5 16.45 -12.05 5.68
C LEU A 5 15.84 -11.06 4.66
N CYS A 6 15.73 -11.50 3.42
CA CYS A 6 15.06 -10.75 2.35
C CYS A 6 13.66 -11.32 2.13
N LEU A 7 12.63 -10.51 2.31
CA LEU A 7 11.24 -10.90 2.17
C LEU A 7 10.59 -10.22 0.96
N PRO A 8 9.67 -10.88 0.24
CA PRO A 8 9.17 -12.23 0.48
C PRO A 8 10.12 -13.33 -0.03
N ASP A 9 10.13 -14.44 0.67
CA ASP A 9 10.86 -15.65 0.29
C ASP A 9 9.94 -16.87 0.26
N SER A 10 9.97 -17.63 -0.85
CA SER A 10 9.04 -18.75 -1.09
C SER A 10 9.30 -19.97 -0.24
N THR A 11 10.45 -20.04 0.41
CA THR A 11 10.81 -21.19 1.27
C THR A 11 10.25 -21.06 2.68
N ILE A 12 9.89 -19.84 3.09
CA ILE A 12 9.33 -19.57 4.42
C ILE A 12 7.94 -20.17 4.54
N GLY A 13 7.74 -21.03 5.54
CA GLY A 13 6.46 -21.70 5.80
C GLY A 13 6.28 -23.03 5.07
N GLU A 14 7.20 -23.48 4.21
CA GLU A 14 7.17 -24.82 3.61
C GLU A 14 7.62 -25.88 4.61
N GLU A 15 6.72 -26.80 4.96
CA GLU A 15 7.07 -27.92 5.83
C GLU A 15 8.08 -28.87 5.18
N GLY A 16 9.09 -29.27 5.93
CA GLY A 16 10.05 -30.33 5.54
C GLY A 16 11.21 -29.88 4.65
N ARG A 17 11.28 -28.62 4.24
CA ARG A 17 12.43 -28.02 3.52
C ARG A 17 13.30 -27.17 4.43
N MET A 18 14.56 -27.02 4.03
CA MET A 18 15.44 -26.03 4.61
C MET A 18 15.02 -24.65 4.08
N ASP A 19 14.37 -23.86 4.93
CA ASP A 19 13.96 -22.51 4.61
C ASP A 19 15.03 -21.46 4.99
N GLU A 20 14.88 -20.26 4.51
CA GLU A 20 15.80 -19.15 4.80
C GLU A 20 15.90 -18.85 6.30
N ILE A 21 14.83 -19.03 7.07
CA ILE A 21 14.88 -18.87 8.53
C ILE A 21 15.82 -19.88 9.15
N ARG A 22 15.72 -21.15 8.76
CA ARG A 22 16.59 -22.22 9.28
C ARG A 22 18.05 -22.03 8.87
N LEU A 23 18.29 -21.52 7.66
CA LEU A 23 19.64 -21.17 7.20
C LEU A 23 20.24 -20.05 8.06
N ALA A 24 19.46 -18.99 8.30
CA ALA A 24 19.88 -17.88 9.16
C ALA A 24 20.15 -18.33 10.60
N LEU A 25 19.29 -19.16 11.20
CA LEU A 25 19.49 -19.72 12.55
C LEU A 25 20.78 -20.55 12.64
N ARG A 26 21.07 -21.35 11.61
CA ARG A 26 22.32 -22.10 11.52
C ARG A 26 23.56 -21.23 11.50
N GLU A 27 23.51 -20.14 10.70
CA GLU A 27 24.61 -19.20 10.59
C GLU A 27 24.86 -18.48 11.93
N LEU A 28 23.78 -18.10 12.61
CA LEU A 28 23.81 -17.48 13.94
C LEU A 28 24.15 -18.48 15.07
N LYS A 29 24.16 -19.79 14.77
CA LYS A 29 24.38 -20.87 15.75
C LYS A 29 23.37 -20.87 16.90
N VAL A 30 22.12 -20.57 16.60
CA VAL A 30 20.98 -20.63 17.51
C VAL A 30 19.94 -21.63 16.98
N GLN A 31 18.98 -22.02 17.80
CA GLN A 31 18.00 -23.03 17.43
C GLN A 31 16.63 -22.45 17.08
N THR A 32 16.30 -21.30 17.65
CA THR A 32 14.97 -20.69 17.50
C THR A 32 15.07 -19.19 17.23
N VAL A 33 14.03 -18.64 16.58
CA VAL A 33 13.91 -17.20 16.32
C VAL A 33 13.84 -16.40 17.63
N GLN A 34 13.29 -17.00 18.70
CA GLN A 34 13.18 -16.37 20.01
C GLN A 34 14.54 -16.10 20.68
N GLU A 35 15.59 -16.80 20.25
CA GLU A 35 16.97 -16.54 20.70
C GLU A 35 17.62 -15.37 19.94
N CYS A 36 16.98 -14.89 18.89
CA CYS A 36 17.43 -13.78 18.07
C CYS A 36 16.86 -12.46 18.55
N ARG A 37 17.50 -11.38 18.15
CA ARG A 37 16.95 -10.04 18.30
C ARG A 37 17.03 -9.30 16.97
N LEU A 38 16.07 -8.43 16.72
CA LEU A 38 16.11 -7.52 15.59
C LEU A 38 17.26 -6.51 15.79
N LEU A 39 18.11 -6.39 14.79
CA LEU A 39 19.20 -5.41 14.77
C LEU A 39 18.86 -4.21 13.89
N ASP A 40 18.21 -4.48 12.76
CA ASP A 40 17.77 -3.48 11.77
C ASP A 40 16.65 -4.08 10.95
N ALA A 41 15.68 -3.28 10.53
CA ALA A 41 14.62 -3.67 9.60
C ALA A 41 14.43 -2.56 8.56
N ARG A 42 14.29 -2.96 7.31
CA ARG A 42 14.12 -2.04 6.19
C ARG A 42 12.93 -2.45 5.34
N CYS A 43 12.08 -1.48 5.03
CA CYS A 43 10.97 -1.65 4.12
C CYS A 43 11.12 -0.68 2.94
N SER A 44 10.78 -1.15 1.75
CA SER A 44 10.71 -0.29 0.54
C SER A 44 9.55 0.71 0.59
N LEU A 45 8.60 0.51 1.51
CA LEU A 45 7.46 1.39 1.74
C LEU A 45 7.74 2.27 2.97
N PRO A 46 7.98 3.58 2.77
CA PRO A 46 8.31 4.49 3.88
C PRO A 46 7.23 4.53 4.97
N GLU A 47 5.96 4.38 4.58
CA GLU A 47 4.81 4.40 5.47
C GLU A 47 4.87 3.31 6.55
N LEU A 48 5.47 2.16 6.20
CA LEU A 48 5.59 1.00 7.09
C LEU A 48 6.92 0.94 7.84
N SER A 49 7.92 1.69 7.41
CA SER A 49 9.27 1.64 8.01
C SER A 49 9.29 2.04 9.49
N VAL A 50 8.38 2.93 9.90
CA VAL A 50 8.29 3.43 11.28
C VAL A 50 7.79 2.37 12.25
N GLY A 51 6.90 1.48 11.81
CA GLY A 51 6.28 0.47 12.68
C GLY A 51 7.10 -0.81 12.85
N LEU A 52 8.19 -1.00 12.08
CA LEU A 52 8.95 -2.25 12.10
C LEU A 52 9.69 -2.48 13.44
N ASP A 53 10.14 -1.41 14.07
CA ASP A 53 10.85 -1.49 15.36
C ASP A 53 9.89 -1.72 16.55
N GLU A 54 8.58 -1.57 16.34
CA GLU A 54 7.56 -1.76 17.36
C GLU A 54 7.13 -3.23 17.52
N TYR A 55 7.53 -4.11 16.58
CA TYR A 55 7.22 -5.53 16.68
C TYR A 55 7.88 -6.17 17.91
N GLN A 56 7.05 -6.78 18.76
CA GLN A 56 7.51 -7.45 19.97
C GLN A 56 8.00 -8.87 19.69
N ASP A 57 7.47 -9.52 18.66
CA ASP A 57 7.85 -10.87 18.24
C ASP A 57 8.47 -10.84 16.84
N LEU A 58 9.73 -11.28 16.76
CA LEU A 58 10.46 -11.35 15.52
C LEU A 58 9.86 -12.38 14.54
N THR A 59 9.22 -13.42 15.05
CA THR A 59 8.52 -14.42 14.23
C THR A 59 7.34 -13.76 13.50
N ASP A 60 6.54 -12.99 14.22
CA ASP A 60 5.40 -12.27 13.63
C ASP A 60 5.89 -11.27 12.57
N LEU A 61 6.95 -10.52 12.83
CA LEU A 61 7.54 -9.60 11.86
C LEU A 61 7.94 -10.31 10.56
N ILE A 62 8.59 -11.47 10.66
CA ILE A 62 9.04 -12.23 9.50
C ILE A 62 7.85 -12.75 8.69
N TYR A 63 6.86 -13.36 9.33
CA TYR A 63 5.70 -13.92 8.63
C TYR A 63 4.80 -12.84 8.05
N ASP A 64 4.49 -11.80 8.81
CA ASP A 64 3.66 -10.68 8.32
C ASP A 64 4.33 -9.95 7.15
N GLY A 65 5.65 -9.74 7.22
CA GLY A 65 6.42 -9.16 6.13
C GLY A 65 6.47 -10.06 4.89
N ASN A 66 6.58 -11.37 5.07
CA ASN A 66 6.57 -12.34 3.99
C ASN A 66 5.21 -12.37 3.28
N ASP A 67 4.13 -12.46 4.04
CA ASP A 67 2.76 -12.51 3.52
C ASP A 67 2.39 -11.21 2.79
N LEU A 68 2.73 -10.05 3.35
CA LEU A 68 2.53 -8.77 2.70
C LEU A 68 3.29 -8.69 1.37
N GLY A 69 4.55 -9.11 1.36
CA GLY A 69 5.37 -9.11 0.15
C GLY A 69 4.75 -9.95 -0.96
N TYR A 70 4.20 -11.13 -0.65
CA TYR A 70 3.50 -11.96 -1.63
C TYR A 70 2.20 -11.34 -2.14
N VAL A 71 1.37 -10.82 -1.25
CA VAL A 71 0.11 -10.17 -1.65
C VAL A 71 0.39 -8.99 -2.59
N LEU A 72 1.43 -8.19 -2.30
CA LEU A 72 1.80 -7.07 -3.16
C LEU A 72 2.34 -7.54 -4.53
N GLN A 73 3.07 -8.66 -4.58
CA GLN A 73 3.54 -9.24 -5.83
C GLN A 73 2.38 -9.78 -6.67
N GLU A 74 1.45 -10.50 -6.06
CA GLU A 74 0.30 -11.10 -6.76
C GLU A 74 -0.66 -10.02 -7.27
N GLN A 75 -1.05 -9.09 -6.43
CA GLN A 75 -2.03 -8.06 -6.78
C GLN A 75 -1.44 -6.94 -7.64
N GLY A 76 -0.15 -6.68 -7.55
CA GLY A 76 0.55 -5.70 -8.38
C GLY A 76 0.74 -6.13 -9.83
N GLN A 77 0.56 -7.42 -10.15
CA GLN A 77 0.71 -7.93 -11.50
C GLN A 77 -0.45 -7.48 -12.39
N GLY A 78 -0.14 -6.58 -13.32
CA GLY A 78 -1.10 -6.14 -14.34
C GLY A 78 -2.00 -4.96 -13.95
N GLU A 79 -1.85 -4.42 -12.75
CA GLU A 79 -2.55 -3.20 -12.35
C GLU A 79 -1.61 -1.98 -12.39
N PRO A 80 -1.75 -1.10 -13.43
CA PRO A 80 -1.05 0.16 -13.44
C PRO A 80 -1.44 0.96 -12.20
N ARG A 81 -0.46 1.54 -11.52
CA ARG A 81 -0.67 2.36 -10.31
C ARG A 81 -1.17 1.62 -9.06
N PHE A 82 -1.10 0.30 -9.03
CA PHE A 82 -1.41 -0.48 -7.84
C PHE A 82 -0.67 0.04 -6.61
N LEU A 83 0.64 0.25 -6.74
CA LEU A 83 1.47 0.71 -5.63
C LEU A 83 1.12 2.13 -5.17
N GLU A 84 0.79 3.03 -6.10
CA GLU A 84 0.32 4.39 -5.76
C GLU A 84 -0.97 4.35 -4.95
N LYS A 85 -1.94 3.55 -5.40
CA LYS A 85 -3.22 3.36 -4.69
C LYS A 85 -3.00 2.74 -3.31
N PHE A 86 -2.17 1.69 -3.22
CA PHE A 86 -1.88 1.02 -1.96
C PHE A 86 -1.20 1.97 -0.95
N ARG A 87 -0.19 2.71 -1.36
CA ARG A 87 0.47 3.71 -0.51
C ARG A 87 -0.49 4.80 -0.06
N SER A 88 -1.35 5.29 -0.97
CA SER A 88 -2.39 6.26 -0.62
C SER A 88 -3.38 5.71 0.40
N ALA A 89 -3.71 4.41 0.32
CA ALA A 89 -4.57 3.75 1.30
C ALA A 89 -3.88 3.61 2.67
N LEU A 90 -2.59 3.30 2.71
CA LEU A 90 -1.81 3.29 3.95
C LEU A 90 -1.80 4.67 4.62
N GLU A 91 -1.60 5.75 3.84
CA GLU A 91 -1.65 7.12 4.34
C GLU A 91 -3.04 7.47 4.86
N TYR A 92 -4.10 7.13 4.10
CA TYR A 92 -5.49 7.38 4.48
C TYR A 92 -5.86 6.74 5.81
N GLU A 93 -5.44 5.50 6.05
CA GLU A 93 -5.68 4.75 7.29
C GLU A 93 -4.63 5.06 8.38
N GLN A 94 -3.63 5.90 8.09
CA GLN A 94 -2.48 6.15 8.99
C GLN A 94 -1.81 4.84 9.44
N CYS A 95 -1.65 3.92 8.50
CA CYS A 95 -1.19 2.56 8.78
C CYS A 95 0.33 2.49 8.88
N HIS A 96 0.82 1.97 10.00
CA HIS A 96 2.23 1.68 10.25
C HIS A 96 2.46 0.20 10.64
N ASP A 97 1.41 -0.60 10.68
CA ASP A 97 1.42 -2.01 11.08
C ASP A 97 1.31 -2.94 9.87
N LEU A 98 2.14 -4.00 9.82
CA LEU A 98 2.18 -4.91 8.67
C LEU A 98 0.90 -5.75 8.53
N LYS A 99 0.24 -6.13 9.64
CA LYS A 99 -1.03 -6.90 9.58
C LYS A 99 -2.15 -6.04 9.01
N LEU A 100 -2.24 -4.79 9.45
CA LEU A 100 -3.20 -3.84 8.89
C LEU A 100 -2.88 -3.55 7.42
N ALA A 101 -1.59 -3.40 7.07
CA ALA A 101 -1.18 -3.22 5.69
C ALA A 101 -1.56 -4.41 4.80
N LEU A 102 -1.43 -5.64 5.31
CA LEU A 102 -1.86 -6.86 4.63
C LEU A 102 -3.37 -6.87 4.40
N ASP A 103 -4.16 -6.48 5.41
CA ASP A 103 -5.61 -6.35 5.28
C ASP A 103 -6.01 -5.29 4.26
N ILE A 104 -5.37 -4.12 4.28
CA ILE A 104 -5.57 -3.06 3.29
C ILE A 104 -5.24 -3.56 1.88
N ALA A 105 -4.09 -4.22 1.69
CA ALA A 105 -3.68 -4.75 0.40
C ALA A 105 -4.69 -5.78 -0.15
N SER A 106 -5.17 -6.67 0.72
CA SER A 106 -6.15 -7.69 0.37
C SER A 106 -7.54 -7.13 0.04
N ASN A 107 -7.85 -5.93 0.56
CA ASN A 107 -9.14 -5.26 0.39
C ASN A 107 -9.01 -3.91 -0.36
N LEU A 108 -8.01 -3.77 -1.22
CA LEU A 108 -7.74 -2.50 -1.92
C LEU A 108 -8.88 -2.04 -2.83
N ASN A 109 -9.75 -2.97 -3.25
CA ASN A 109 -10.98 -2.68 -3.97
C ASN A 109 -12.02 -1.88 -3.16
N CYS A 110 -11.90 -1.84 -1.82
CA CYS A 110 -12.74 -1.01 -0.95
C CYS A 110 -12.36 0.48 -0.98
N TYR A 111 -11.23 0.80 -1.62
CA TYR A 111 -10.76 2.17 -1.78
C TYR A 111 -10.99 2.65 -3.20
N ASP A 112 -11.48 3.87 -3.33
CA ASP A 112 -11.59 4.56 -4.62
C ASP A 112 -10.41 5.53 -4.75
N TYR A 113 -9.61 5.34 -5.80
CA TYR A 113 -8.42 6.14 -6.07
C TYR A 113 -8.56 6.84 -7.41
N CYS A 114 -8.42 8.16 -7.38
CA CYS A 114 -8.46 8.99 -8.56
C CYS A 114 -7.08 9.63 -8.80
N PRO A 115 -6.33 9.19 -9.82
CA PRO A 115 -5.04 9.77 -10.13
C PRO A 115 -5.23 11.16 -10.73
N ALA A 116 -4.89 12.19 -9.97
CA ALA A 116 -4.96 13.58 -10.39
C ALA A 116 -3.93 14.42 -9.65
N SER A 117 -3.25 15.33 -10.34
CA SER A 117 -2.22 16.19 -9.78
C SER A 117 -2.79 17.40 -9.03
N ASP A 118 -4.03 17.76 -9.33
CA ASP A 118 -4.72 18.93 -8.77
C ASP A 118 -6.24 18.76 -8.79
N VAL A 119 -6.93 19.68 -8.15
CA VAL A 119 -8.40 19.65 -7.98
C VAL A 119 -9.15 19.77 -9.30
N GLU A 120 -8.61 20.50 -10.27
CA GLU A 120 -9.23 20.67 -11.59
C GLU A 120 -9.21 19.35 -12.37
N ARG A 121 -8.06 18.67 -12.38
CA ARG A 121 -7.93 17.31 -12.97
C ARG A 121 -8.79 16.29 -12.23
N PHE A 122 -8.86 16.36 -10.91
CA PHE A 122 -9.77 15.53 -10.14
C PHE A 122 -11.22 15.77 -10.55
N GLY A 123 -11.65 17.02 -10.66
CA GLY A 123 -12.99 17.38 -11.13
C GLY A 123 -13.29 16.83 -12.52
N GLU A 124 -12.33 16.91 -13.44
CA GLU A 124 -12.42 16.34 -14.79
C GLU A 124 -12.62 14.82 -14.75
N GLU A 125 -11.78 14.10 -14.00
CA GLU A 125 -11.85 12.63 -13.88
C GLU A 125 -13.16 12.16 -13.25
N VAL A 126 -13.65 12.84 -12.20
CA VAL A 126 -14.93 12.50 -11.56
C VAL A 126 -16.09 12.75 -12.52
N LEU A 127 -16.06 13.85 -13.25
CA LEU A 127 -17.10 14.20 -14.22
C LEU A 127 -17.13 13.19 -15.38
N GLN A 128 -15.96 12.74 -15.87
CA GLN A 128 -15.86 11.71 -16.89
C GLN A 128 -16.46 10.38 -16.42
N LYS A 129 -16.20 9.98 -15.18
CA LYS A 129 -16.77 8.76 -14.61
C LYS A 129 -18.30 8.82 -14.46
N GLN A 130 -18.85 10.01 -14.19
CA GLN A 130 -20.28 10.20 -13.97
C GLN A 130 -21.10 10.30 -15.26
N GLY A 131 -20.52 10.67 -16.38
CA GLY A 131 -21.25 10.71 -17.64
C GLY A 131 -20.47 11.24 -18.83
N GLU A 132 -20.10 10.36 -19.73
CA GLU A 132 -19.54 10.72 -21.03
C GLU A 132 -20.44 11.68 -21.85
N THR A 133 -21.73 11.69 -21.59
CA THR A 133 -22.70 12.54 -22.28
C THR A 133 -22.52 14.02 -21.98
N VAL A 134 -22.08 14.38 -20.77
CA VAL A 134 -21.83 15.77 -20.37
C VAL A 134 -20.64 16.36 -21.11
N PHE A 135 -19.60 15.56 -21.34
CA PHE A 135 -18.41 15.98 -22.09
C PHE A 135 -18.64 16.07 -23.60
N ARG A 136 -19.65 15.40 -24.12
CA ARG A 136 -19.99 15.43 -25.56
C ARG A 136 -20.87 16.61 -25.96
N ASP A 137 -21.43 17.32 -24.97
CA ASP A 137 -22.23 18.51 -25.26
C ASP A 137 -21.32 19.76 -25.32
N PRO A 138 -21.12 20.34 -26.53
CA PRO A 138 -20.25 21.51 -26.69
C PRO A 138 -20.71 22.74 -25.92
N VAL A 139 -21.99 22.82 -25.58
CA VAL A 139 -22.57 23.93 -24.83
C VAL A 139 -22.22 23.85 -23.35
N LEU A 140 -22.08 22.61 -22.82
CA LEU A 140 -21.69 22.38 -21.42
C LEU A 140 -20.19 22.45 -21.20
N GLN A 141 -19.38 22.13 -22.21
CA GLN A 141 -17.91 22.18 -22.12
C GLN A 141 -17.34 23.56 -21.84
N GLY A 142 -18.02 24.63 -22.22
CA GLY A 142 -17.59 26.01 -21.98
C GLY A 142 -18.11 26.64 -20.68
N GLY A 143 -18.96 25.93 -19.92
CA GLY A 143 -19.68 26.46 -18.78
C GLY A 143 -19.39 25.81 -17.43
N ILE A 144 -18.55 24.75 -17.40
CA ILE A 144 -18.24 24.04 -16.16
C ILE A 144 -16.91 24.54 -15.58
N ASP A 145 -16.97 25.13 -14.40
CA ASP A 145 -15.80 25.39 -13.59
C ASP A 145 -15.35 24.06 -12.95
N LEU A 146 -14.38 23.38 -13.59
CA LEU A 146 -13.87 22.07 -13.16
C LEU A 146 -13.21 22.14 -11.79
N LYS A 147 -12.60 23.25 -11.44
CA LYS A 147 -11.99 23.45 -10.14
C LYS A 147 -13.06 23.52 -9.04
N ALA A 148 -14.05 24.39 -9.22
CA ALA A 148 -15.17 24.50 -8.27
C ALA A 148 -15.95 23.19 -8.15
N TYR A 149 -16.16 22.49 -9.27
CA TYR A 149 -16.77 21.17 -9.28
C TYR A 149 -15.92 20.15 -8.51
N GLY A 150 -14.61 20.12 -8.76
CA GLY A 150 -13.69 19.24 -8.06
C GLY A 150 -13.68 19.50 -6.54
N GLU A 151 -13.60 20.76 -6.12
CA GLU A 151 -13.67 21.14 -4.71
C GLU A 151 -14.96 20.65 -4.04
N ALA A 152 -16.11 20.82 -4.70
CA ALA A 152 -17.39 20.34 -4.20
C ALA A 152 -17.43 18.80 -4.08
N GLN A 153 -16.86 18.08 -5.05
CA GLN A 153 -16.79 16.61 -5.01
C GLN A 153 -15.85 16.10 -3.92
N LEU A 154 -14.72 16.76 -3.67
CA LEU A 154 -13.82 16.42 -2.57
C LEU A 154 -14.55 16.51 -1.22
N GLU A 155 -15.25 17.61 -0.99
CA GLU A 155 -16.00 17.84 0.25
C GLU A 155 -17.16 16.85 0.41
N GLN A 156 -17.95 16.64 -0.63
CA GLN A 156 -19.13 15.77 -0.58
C GLN A 156 -18.78 14.28 -0.45
N GLN A 157 -17.69 13.84 -1.07
CA GLN A 157 -17.34 12.42 -1.18
C GLN A 157 -16.21 12.01 -0.24
N GLY A 158 -15.59 12.94 0.48
CA GLY A 158 -14.57 12.64 1.49
C GLY A 158 -13.24 12.16 0.92
N TYR A 159 -12.86 12.60 -0.27
CA TYR A 159 -11.54 12.30 -0.81
C TYR A 159 -10.44 13.10 -0.12
N LEU A 160 -9.29 12.48 0.06
CA LEU A 160 -8.08 13.10 0.57
C LEU A 160 -6.96 13.02 -0.48
N LEU A 161 -6.20 14.10 -0.63
CA LEU A 161 -5.00 14.12 -1.46
C LEU A 161 -3.89 13.34 -0.74
N ASN A 162 -3.19 12.44 -1.48
CA ASN A 162 -2.03 11.75 -0.94
C ASN A 162 -0.82 12.70 -0.80
N THR A 163 0.15 12.32 0.03
CA THR A 163 1.34 13.15 0.32
C THR A 163 2.22 13.37 -0.92
N ALA A 164 2.21 12.44 -1.86
CA ALA A 164 2.95 12.56 -3.13
C ALA A 164 2.27 13.49 -4.14
N GLU A 165 1.07 14.02 -3.84
CA GLU A 165 0.26 14.87 -4.73
C GLU A 165 0.01 14.24 -6.12
N THR A 166 -0.14 12.90 -6.14
CA THR A 166 -0.36 12.13 -7.37
C THR A 166 -1.79 11.66 -7.54
N GLY A 167 -2.60 11.72 -6.49
CA GLY A 167 -3.98 11.28 -6.54
C GLY A 167 -4.76 11.51 -5.25
N TYR A 168 -6.08 11.36 -5.38
CA TYR A 168 -7.06 11.48 -4.32
C TYR A 168 -7.64 10.13 -3.97
N ILE A 169 -7.79 9.85 -2.69
CA ILE A 169 -8.26 8.57 -2.18
C ILE A 169 -9.38 8.75 -1.16
N ARG A 170 -10.30 7.80 -1.16
CA ARG A 170 -11.32 7.60 -0.11
C ARG A 170 -11.58 6.11 0.07
N ARG A 171 -12.19 5.77 1.18
CA ARG A 171 -12.75 4.44 1.46
C ARG A 171 -14.23 4.39 1.13
#